data_c23957e1fd3ea491fdb2866656a579f0
#
_entry.id   c23957e1fd3ea491fdb2866656a579f0
#
_cell.length_a   1.000
_cell.length_b   1.000
_cell.length_c   1.000
_cell.angle_alpha   90.00
_cell.angle_beta   90.00
_cell.angle_gamma   90.00
#
_symmetry.space_group_name_H-M   'P 1'
#
loop_
_entity.id
_entity.type
_entity.pdbx_description
1 polymer ?
#
loop_
_entity_poly.entity_id
_entity_poly.type
_entity_poly.pdbx_seq_one_letter_code
_entity_poly.pdbx_strand_id
1 'polypeptide(L)'
;MLSQRIIQTMPAFRRAPSFKSAVLGGKVIPLVEFSRGDFVVKTVRSKRDLRQVQSLRYDVFHREYKQKKFPFGLDLDRFDAWSDHLVIMDQKTGCFVGTYRLLLEDRAPYFYSETEFDMSPLKALPGKKLELSRACIHKDYRNGVVIGLLWRGLVQYVQASGADYLFGMSSFKSTDPAEIARAYVQLRADKAIDETLPCLPIGNYKIPEFHEIVGIESARGAQSPEIIPALLKSYLRAGAKVIGEPALDEDFKCADFLTILDMKNLGKAYERKFKLC
;
A
#
# COMPACT_ATOMS: atom_id res chain seq x y z
N MET A 1 -10.56 50.94 2.75
CA MET A 1 -11.32 50.39 1.61
C MET A 1 -10.34 49.71 0.70
N LEU A 2 -10.42 48.41 0.55
CA LEU A 2 -9.74 47.46 -0.33
C LEU A 2 -9.26 46.25 0.47
N SER A 3 -10.23 45.41 0.86
CA SER A 3 -9.92 44.06 1.31
C SER A 3 -11.19 43.19 1.22
N GLN A 4 -11.61 42.92 0.02
CA GLN A 4 -12.60 41.87 -0.30
C GLN A 4 -12.47 41.58 -1.78
N ARG A 5 -11.76 40.48 -2.12
CA ARG A 5 -11.88 39.70 -3.36
C ARG A 5 -10.60 38.87 -3.51
N ILE A 6 -10.62 37.67 -2.99
CA ILE A 6 -10.02 36.44 -3.56
C ILE A 6 -10.56 35.27 -2.71
N ILE A 7 -11.86 35.05 -2.82
CA ILE A 7 -12.50 33.76 -2.63
C ILE A 7 -13.15 33.50 -3.96
N GLN A 8 -12.42 32.96 -4.91
CA GLN A 8 -13.02 32.48 -6.14
C GLN A 8 -12.39 31.17 -6.53
N THR A 9 -13.24 30.16 -6.40
CA THR A 9 -13.36 28.98 -7.24
C THR A 9 -12.24 27.97 -7.16
N MET A 10 -12.28 27.13 -6.12
CA MET A 10 -11.97 25.73 -6.34
C MET A 10 -12.98 25.19 -7.39
N PRO A 11 -12.52 24.57 -8.49
CA PRO A 11 -13.46 23.93 -9.39
C PRO A 11 -14.17 22.83 -8.61
N ALA A 12 -15.49 22.96 -8.53
CA ALA A 12 -16.35 21.91 -7.99
C ALA A 12 -15.92 20.59 -8.65
N PHE A 13 -15.60 19.59 -7.85
CA PHE A 13 -15.42 18.23 -8.31
C PHE A 13 -16.61 17.88 -9.18
N ARG A 14 -16.43 17.83 -10.50
CA ARG A 14 -17.44 17.32 -11.41
C ARG A 14 -17.82 15.95 -10.89
N ARG A 15 -19.13 15.72 -10.74
CA ARG A 15 -19.68 14.41 -10.34
C ARG A 15 -18.90 13.30 -11.01
N ALA A 16 -18.24 12.49 -10.19
CA ALA A 16 -17.55 11.30 -10.65
C ALA A 16 -18.51 10.47 -11.53
N PRO A 17 -18.03 9.84 -12.60
CA PRO A 17 -18.84 8.90 -13.36
C PRO A 17 -19.46 7.91 -12.40
N SER A 18 -20.71 7.50 -12.63
CA SER A 18 -21.43 6.55 -11.78
C SER A 18 -20.63 5.25 -11.72
N PHE A 19 -19.89 5.04 -10.62
CA PHE A 19 -19.13 3.82 -10.43
C PHE A 19 -20.11 2.65 -10.29
N LYS A 20 -19.93 1.65 -11.16
CA LYS A 20 -20.70 0.42 -11.06
C LYS A 20 -20.26 -0.29 -9.78
N SER A 21 -21.22 -0.73 -8.97
CA SER A 21 -20.98 -1.60 -7.83
C SER A 21 -21.55 -2.97 -8.11
N ALA A 22 -20.92 -4.02 -7.61
CA ALA A 22 -21.47 -5.36 -7.61
C ALA A 22 -21.67 -5.82 -6.17
N VAL A 23 -22.66 -6.66 -5.95
CA VAL A 23 -22.86 -7.32 -4.66
C VAL A 23 -22.27 -8.72 -4.74
N LEU A 24 -21.22 -8.98 -3.98
CA LEU A 24 -20.63 -10.31 -3.86
C LEU A 24 -20.72 -10.75 -2.39
N GLY A 25 -21.43 -11.85 -2.13
CA GLY A 25 -21.62 -12.34 -0.76
C GLY A 25 -22.29 -11.33 0.18
N GLY A 26 -23.21 -10.47 -0.34
CA GLY A 26 -23.90 -9.44 0.45
C GLY A 26 -23.12 -8.12 0.62
N LYS A 27 -21.92 -8.01 0.07
CA LYS A 27 -21.08 -6.79 0.14
C LYS A 27 -21.10 -6.01 -1.17
N VAL A 28 -21.24 -4.69 -1.08
CA VAL A 28 -21.07 -3.80 -2.23
C VAL A 28 -19.58 -3.63 -2.50
N ILE A 29 -19.12 -4.09 -3.65
CA ILE A 29 -17.72 -4.00 -4.08
C ILE A 29 -17.60 -2.84 -5.07
N PRO A 30 -16.67 -1.87 -4.86
CA PRO A 30 -16.32 -0.92 -5.89
C PRO A 30 -15.79 -1.64 -7.13
N LEU A 31 -16.46 -1.45 -8.27
CA LEU A 31 -16.07 -2.09 -9.52
C LEU A 31 -15.08 -1.22 -10.27
N VAL A 32 -13.84 -1.66 -10.30
CA VAL A 32 -12.83 -1.16 -11.23
C VAL A 32 -12.74 -2.12 -12.40
N GLU A 33 -12.86 -1.61 -13.63
CA GLU A 33 -12.58 -2.39 -14.83
C GLU A 33 -12.24 -1.46 -15.99
N PHE A 34 -11.04 -1.62 -16.54
CA PHE A 34 -10.63 -0.95 -17.77
C PHE A 34 -9.50 -1.74 -18.46
N SER A 35 -9.32 -1.49 -19.75
CA SER A 35 -8.23 -2.08 -20.55
C SER A 35 -7.23 -1.01 -20.98
N ARG A 36 -5.95 -1.39 -21.08
CA ARG A 36 -4.91 -0.58 -21.70
C ARG A 36 -3.85 -1.46 -22.35
N GLY A 37 -3.75 -1.38 -23.69
CA GLY A 37 -2.93 -2.29 -24.48
C GLY A 37 -3.39 -3.73 -24.25
N ASP A 38 -2.44 -4.61 -23.97
CA ASP A 38 -2.69 -6.03 -23.72
C ASP A 38 -3.16 -6.34 -22.29
N PHE A 39 -3.41 -5.32 -21.45
CA PHE A 39 -3.75 -5.51 -20.04
C PHE A 39 -5.18 -5.12 -19.71
N VAL A 40 -5.83 -5.94 -18.87
CA VAL A 40 -7.08 -5.60 -18.19
C VAL A 40 -6.80 -5.40 -16.71
N VAL A 41 -7.25 -4.26 -16.19
CA VAL A 41 -7.26 -3.94 -14.76
C VAL A 41 -8.66 -4.15 -14.23
N LYS A 42 -8.84 -4.97 -13.21
CA LYS A 42 -10.17 -5.22 -12.64
C LYS A 42 -10.13 -5.56 -11.14
N THR A 43 -11.24 -5.33 -10.46
CA THR A 43 -11.50 -5.96 -9.15
C THR A 43 -11.98 -7.40 -9.35
N VAL A 44 -11.49 -8.30 -8.49
CA VAL A 44 -11.86 -9.73 -8.50
C VAL A 44 -13.34 -9.91 -8.16
N ARG A 45 -14.02 -10.78 -8.93
CA ARG A 45 -15.47 -11.03 -8.78
C ARG A 45 -15.84 -12.48 -8.58
N SER A 46 -14.88 -13.40 -8.69
CA SER A 46 -15.15 -14.83 -8.61
C SER A 46 -14.16 -15.56 -7.73
N LYS A 47 -14.57 -16.68 -7.18
CA LYS A 47 -13.68 -17.60 -6.43
C LYS A 47 -12.54 -18.13 -7.33
N ARG A 48 -12.78 -18.28 -8.63
CA ARG A 48 -11.75 -18.67 -9.58
C ARG A 48 -10.68 -17.60 -9.72
N ASP A 49 -11.10 -16.33 -9.90
CA ASP A 49 -10.17 -15.20 -9.96
C ASP A 49 -9.37 -15.08 -8.64
N LEU A 50 -10.03 -15.22 -7.49
CA LEU A 50 -9.35 -15.17 -6.19
C LEU A 50 -8.26 -16.25 -6.06
N ARG A 51 -8.52 -17.48 -6.51
CA ARG A 51 -7.51 -18.55 -6.53
C ARG A 51 -6.32 -18.19 -7.42
N GLN A 52 -6.53 -17.55 -8.57
CA GLN A 52 -5.44 -17.08 -9.43
C GLN A 52 -4.60 -15.97 -8.74
N VAL A 53 -5.24 -15.05 -8.03
CA VAL A 53 -4.54 -14.05 -7.20
C VAL A 53 -3.69 -14.73 -6.14
N GLN A 54 -4.24 -15.68 -5.42
CA GLN A 54 -3.55 -16.42 -4.36
C GLN A 54 -2.37 -17.24 -4.91
N SER A 55 -2.49 -17.78 -6.14
CA SER A 55 -1.41 -18.45 -6.84
C SER A 55 -0.30 -17.48 -7.24
N LEU A 56 -0.63 -16.31 -7.81
CA LEU A 56 0.35 -15.27 -8.12
C LEU A 56 1.11 -14.81 -6.86
N ARG A 57 0.39 -14.57 -5.76
CA ARG A 57 0.97 -14.19 -4.47
C ARG A 57 1.90 -15.27 -3.94
N TYR A 58 1.50 -16.54 -4.06
CA TYR A 58 2.34 -17.67 -3.66
C TYR A 58 3.66 -17.71 -4.47
N ASP A 59 3.58 -17.55 -5.77
CA ASP A 59 4.77 -17.54 -6.63
C ASP A 59 5.74 -16.43 -6.24
N VAL A 60 5.23 -15.24 -5.92
CA VAL A 60 6.06 -14.11 -5.54
C VAL A 60 6.53 -14.23 -4.08
N PHE A 61 5.64 -14.39 -3.10
CA PHE A 61 6.01 -14.29 -1.68
C PHE A 61 6.65 -15.57 -1.13
N HIS A 62 6.26 -16.75 -1.61
CA HIS A 62 6.74 -18.00 -1.05
C HIS A 62 7.81 -18.67 -1.93
N ARG A 63 7.62 -18.73 -3.24
CA ARG A 63 8.63 -19.36 -4.12
C ARG A 63 9.83 -18.47 -4.38
N GLU A 64 9.59 -17.18 -4.68
CA GLU A 64 10.67 -16.26 -5.03
C GLU A 64 11.38 -15.70 -3.78
N TYR A 65 10.61 -15.24 -2.77
CA TYR A 65 11.20 -14.59 -1.58
C TYR A 65 11.54 -15.57 -0.46
N LYS A 66 10.59 -16.39 0.00
CA LYS A 66 10.81 -17.28 1.14
C LYS A 66 11.49 -18.60 0.77
N GLN A 67 11.48 -18.97 -0.52
CA GLN A 67 11.94 -20.28 -1.03
C GLN A 67 11.29 -21.46 -0.29
N LYS A 68 10.08 -21.26 0.26
CA LYS A 68 9.28 -22.26 0.97
C LYS A 68 8.20 -22.81 0.04
N LYS A 69 8.00 -24.13 0.08
CA LYS A 69 6.89 -24.78 -0.62
C LYS A 69 5.77 -25.05 0.38
N PHE A 70 4.58 -24.54 0.08
CA PHE A 70 3.38 -24.87 0.83
C PHE A 70 2.48 -25.81 0.04
N PRO A 71 1.71 -26.68 0.71
CA PRO A 71 0.70 -27.48 0.06
C PRO A 71 -0.23 -26.57 -0.75
N PHE A 72 -0.66 -27.04 -1.93
CA PHE A 72 -1.61 -26.36 -2.82
C PHE A 72 -1.11 -25.13 -3.58
N GLY A 73 0.09 -24.60 -3.34
CA GLY A 73 0.66 -23.47 -4.10
C GLY A 73 -0.20 -22.20 -4.04
N LEU A 74 -0.79 -21.91 -2.88
CA LEU A 74 -1.63 -20.73 -2.65
C LEU A 74 -1.16 -19.97 -1.42
N ASP A 75 -1.09 -18.63 -1.52
CA ASP A 75 -0.93 -17.73 -0.38
C ASP A 75 -2.32 -17.38 0.15
N LEU A 76 -2.68 -18.01 1.26
CA LEU A 76 -3.99 -17.91 1.90
C LEU A 76 -3.85 -17.24 3.26
N ASP A 77 -4.69 -16.26 3.53
CA ASP A 77 -4.86 -15.76 4.88
C ASP A 77 -6.34 -15.36 5.14
N ARG A 78 -6.69 -15.18 6.44
CA ARG A 78 -8.05 -14.85 6.87
C ARG A 78 -8.55 -13.51 6.34
N PHE A 79 -7.67 -12.57 6.04
CA PHE A 79 -8.03 -11.24 5.55
C PHE A 79 -8.57 -11.26 4.13
N ASP A 80 -8.27 -12.30 3.34
CA ASP A 80 -8.81 -12.46 1.99
C ASP A 80 -10.35 -12.49 1.98
N ALA A 81 -10.97 -12.98 3.06
CA ALA A 81 -12.44 -13.05 3.18
C ALA A 81 -13.11 -11.66 3.34
N TRP A 82 -12.36 -10.67 3.82
CA TRP A 82 -12.86 -9.31 4.07
C TRP A 82 -12.40 -8.30 3.03
N SER A 83 -11.43 -8.68 2.21
CA SER A 83 -10.75 -7.78 1.27
C SER A 83 -11.31 -7.88 -0.14
N ASP A 84 -11.18 -6.79 -0.86
CA ASP A 84 -11.23 -6.80 -2.32
C ASP A 84 -9.82 -7.01 -2.88
N HIS A 85 -9.75 -7.46 -4.12
CA HIS A 85 -8.48 -7.67 -4.80
C HIS A 85 -8.51 -6.94 -6.14
N LEU A 86 -7.58 -6.02 -6.33
CA LEU A 86 -7.32 -5.37 -7.61
C LEU A 86 -6.28 -6.20 -8.37
N VAL A 87 -6.56 -6.53 -9.62
CA VAL A 87 -5.67 -7.37 -10.42
C VAL A 87 -5.40 -6.77 -11.79
N ILE A 88 -4.25 -7.12 -12.34
CA ILE A 88 -3.90 -6.91 -13.74
C ILE A 88 -3.84 -8.26 -14.42
N MET A 89 -4.60 -8.41 -15.48
CA MET A 89 -4.61 -9.61 -16.35
C MET A 89 -3.92 -9.26 -17.66
N ASP A 90 -2.96 -10.08 -18.08
CA ASP A 90 -2.45 -10.08 -19.44
C ASP A 90 -3.45 -10.82 -20.34
N GLN A 91 -4.02 -10.14 -21.34
CA GLN A 91 -5.02 -10.69 -22.23
C GLN A 91 -4.48 -11.79 -23.16
N LYS A 92 -3.18 -11.76 -23.46
CA LYS A 92 -2.54 -12.77 -24.33
C LYS A 92 -2.42 -14.12 -23.64
N THR A 93 -2.14 -14.11 -22.36
CA THR A 93 -1.93 -15.33 -21.57
C THR A 93 -3.14 -15.72 -20.72
N GLY A 94 -4.04 -14.76 -20.44
CA GLY A 94 -5.13 -14.91 -19.48
C GLY A 94 -4.68 -14.97 -18.03
N CYS A 95 -3.38 -14.74 -17.74
CA CYS A 95 -2.80 -14.84 -16.42
C CYS A 95 -2.87 -13.50 -15.67
N PHE A 96 -3.01 -13.56 -14.35
CA PHE A 96 -2.83 -12.40 -13.50
C PHE A 96 -1.34 -12.16 -13.27
N VAL A 97 -0.90 -10.92 -13.52
CA VAL A 97 0.50 -10.50 -13.49
C VAL A 97 0.82 -9.46 -12.44
N GLY A 98 -0.21 -8.90 -11.80
CA GLY A 98 -0.06 -7.95 -10.70
C GLY A 98 -1.31 -7.90 -9.85
N THR A 99 -1.17 -7.62 -8.55
CA THR A 99 -2.28 -7.51 -7.61
C THR A 99 -1.99 -6.58 -6.44
N TYR A 100 -3.08 -6.04 -5.85
CA TYR A 100 -3.16 -5.46 -4.51
C TYR A 100 -4.35 -6.07 -3.77
N ARG A 101 -4.18 -6.33 -2.48
CA ARG A 101 -5.28 -6.60 -1.55
C ARG A 101 -5.71 -5.29 -0.91
N LEU A 102 -7.01 -5.04 -0.87
CA LEU A 102 -7.66 -3.80 -0.50
C LEU A 102 -8.66 -4.06 0.65
N LEU A 103 -8.36 -3.58 1.85
CA LEU A 103 -9.20 -3.78 3.03
C LEU A 103 -9.74 -2.46 3.54
N LEU A 104 -11.05 -2.23 3.37
CA LEU A 104 -11.75 -1.07 3.93
C LEU A 104 -12.04 -1.29 5.43
N GLU A 105 -11.94 -0.22 6.23
CA GLU A 105 -12.15 -0.29 7.69
C GLU A 105 -13.54 -0.81 8.10
N ASP A 106 -14.56 -0.59 7.27
CA ASP A 106 -15.93 -1.02 7.54
C ASP A 106 -16.20 -2.51 7.20
N ARG A 107 -15.18 -3.26 6.78
CA ARG A 107 -15.34 -4.65 6.32
C ARG A 107 -14.71 -5.70 7.21
N ALA A 108 -13.78 -5.32 8.07
CA ALA A 108 -13.10 -6.23 8.96
C ALA A 108 -13.10 -5.69 10.39
N PRO A 109 -13.02 -6.56 11.40
CA PRO A 109 -12.93 -6.14 12.79
C PRO A 109 -11.60 -5.44 13.11
N TYR A 110 -10.57 -5.68 12.31
CA TYR A 110 -9.23 -5.10 12.44
C TYR A 110 -8.47 -5.19 11.11
N PHE A 111 -7.44 -4.36 10.96
CA PHE A 111 -6.55 -4.33 9.80
C PHE A 111 -5.47 -5.40 9.89
N TYR A 112 -4.89 -5.76 8.75
CA TYR A 112 -3.73 -6.65 8.70
C TYR A 112 -2.54 -6.05 9.46
N SER A 113 -2.29 -4.75 9.31
CA SER A 113 -1.21 -4.05 10.02
C SER A 113 -1.36 -4.07 11.55
N GLU A 114 -2.57 -4.29 12.10
CA GLU A 114 -2.78 -4.46 13.55
C GLU A 114 -2.17 -5.78 14.09
N THR A 115 -1.71 -6.66 13.22
CA THR A 115 -0.93 -7.84 13.66
C THR A 115 0.49 -7.49 14.09
N GLU A 116 1.00 -6.32 13.68
CA GLU A 116 2.38 -5.90 13.89
C GLU A 116 2.49 -4.55 14.62
N PHE A 117 1.46 -3.69 14.50
CA PHE A 117 1.47 -2.32 15.01
C PHE A 117 0.27 -2.01 15.89
N ASP A 118 0.46 -1.13 16.88
CA ASP A 118 -0.65 -0.40 17.50
C ASP A 118 -1.15 0.67 16.53
N MET A 119 -2.30 0.40 15.93
CA MET A 119 -2.94 1.27 14.94
C MET A 119 -3.90 2.30 15.56
N SER A 120 -3.97 2.39 16.90
CA SER A 120 -4.89 3.30 17.58
C SER A 120 -4.76 4.76 17.12
N PRO A 121 -3.54 5.33 16.93
CA PRO A 121 -3.41 6.70 16.45
C PRO A 121 -3.99 6.90 15.04
N LEU A 122 -3.75 5.97 14.11
CA LEU A 122 -4.29 6.03 12.75
C LEU A 122 -5.80 5.84 12.75
N LYS A 123 -6.32 4.90 13.54
CA LYS A 123 -7.77 4.62 13.62
C LYS A 123 -8.55 5.80 14.21
N ALA A 124 -7.93 6.62 15.05
CA ALA A 124 -8.53 7.82 15.62
C ALA A 124 -8.69 8.97 14.61
N LEU A 125 -7.99 8.95 13.47
CA LEU A 125 -8.16 9.97 12.44
C LEU A 125 -9.60 9.97 11.90
N PRO A 126 -10.21 11.14 11.69
CA PRO A 126 -11.51 11.23 11.03
C PRO A 126 -11.39 10.87 9.54
N GLY A 127 -12.37 10.15 9.01
CA GLY A 127 -12.40 9.75 7.59
C GLY A 127 -12.14 8.26 7.40
N LYS A 128 -12.44 7.77 6.20
CA LYS A 128 -12.43 6.36 5.83
C LYS A 128 -11.02 5.88 5.47
N LYS A 129 -10.59 4.77 6.04
CA LYS A 129 -9.26 4.18 5.81
C LYS A 129 -9.36 2.98 4.89
N LEU A 130 -8.35 2.84 4.04
CA LEU A 130 -8.15 1.71 3.13
C LEU A 130 -6.74 1.17 3.30
N GLU A 131 -6.63 -0.05 3.81
CA GLU A 131 -5.36 -0.74 3.89
C GLU A 131 -5.00 -1.40 2.56
N LEU A 132 -3.76 -1.18 2.13
CA LEU A 132 -3.12 -1.80 0.99
C LEU A 132 -2.14 -2.84 1.45
N SER A 133 -2.30 -4.07 1.00
CA SER A 133 -1.40 -5.16 1.35
C SER A 133 -1.25 -6.17 0.21
N ARG A 134 -0.34 -7.13 0.38
CA ARG A 134 -0.09 -8.17 -0.63
C ARG A 134 0.17 -7.62 -2.04
N ALA A 135 0.82 -6.45 -2.11
CA ALA A 135 1.26 -5.86 -3.37
C ALA A 135 2.31 -6.74 -4.03
N CYS A 136 2.02 -7.28 -5.20
CA CYS A 136 3.04 -8.03 -5.94
C CYS A 136 2.83 -7.96 -7.44
N ILE A 137 3.95 -8.11 -8.17
CA ILE A 137 4.00 -8.18 -9.63
C ILE A 137 4.86 -9.38 -10.00
N HIS A 138 4.38 -10.17 -10.94
CA HIS A 138 5.14 -11.29 -11.50
C HIS A 138 6.48 -10.81 -12.04
N LYS A 139 7.54 -11.55 -11.81
CA LYS A 139 8.93 -11.13 -12.12
C LYS A 139 9.14 -10.64 -13.53
N ASP A 140 8.51 -11.27 -14.52
CA ASP A 140 8.67 -10.95 -15.95
C ASP A 140 7.92 -9.67 -16.37
N TYR A 141 7.12 -9.08 -15.46
CA TYR A 141 6.30 -7.87 -15.70
C TYR A 141 6.74 -6.67 -14.87
N ARG A 142 7.93 -6.71 -14.23
CA ARG A 142 8.47 -5.62 -13.38
C ARG A 142 9.16 -4.51 -14.18
N ASN A 143 8.58 -4.13 -15.30
CA ASN A 143 9.09 -3.11 -16.23
C ASN A 143 8.50 -1.70 -16.01
N GLY A 144 7.77 -1.48 -14.92
CA GLY A 144 7.13 -0.20 -14.60
C GLY A 144 5.73 0.00 -15.19
N VAL A 145 5.32 -0.74 -16.21
CA VAL A 145 3.98 -0.62 -16.82
C VAL A 145 2.90 -1.13 -15.88
N VAL A 146 3.06 -2.35 -15.36
CA VAL A 146 2.07 -3.00 -14.49
C VAL A 146 1.86 -2.23 -13.19
N ILE A 147 2.92 -1.73 -12.55
CA ILE A 147 2.78 -0.90 -11.35
C ILE A 147 2.01 0.39 -11.65
N GLY A 148 2.23 1.02 -12.80
CA GLY A 148 1.49 2.21 -13.21
C GLY A 148 -0.01 1.93 -13.42
N LEU A 149 -0.36 0.76 -13.97
CA LEU A 149 -1.74 0.33 -14.13
C LEU A 149 -2.41 -0.01 -12.80
N LEU A 150 -1.69 -0.65 -11.86
CA LEU A 150 -2.16 -0.89 -10.49
C LEU A 150 -2.50 0.42 -9.79
N TRP A 151 -1.62 1.43 -9.86
CA TRP A 151 -1.90 2.75 -9.32
C TRP A 151 -3.13 3.42 -9.92
N ARG A 152 -3.32 3.30 -11.24
CA ARG A 152 -4.51 3.84 -11.90
C ARG A 152 -5.78 3.15 -11.42
N GLY A 153 -5.76 1.83 -11.30
CA GLY A 153 -6.87 1.05 -10.76
C GLY A 153 -7.15 1.39 -9.29
N LEU A 154 -6.09 1.60 -8.50
CA LEU A 154 -6.19 1.99 -7.10
C LEU A 154 -6.89 3.35 -6.94
N VAL A 155 -6.51 4.35 -7.74
CA VAL A 155 -7.17 5.67 -7.71
C VAL A 155 -8.66 5.56 -8.03
N GLN A 156 -9.05 4.76 -9.02
CA GLN A 156 -10.47 4.50 -9.32
C GLN A 156 -11.18 3.82 -8.16
N TYR A 157 -10.54 2.84 -7.52
CA TYR A 157 -11.09 2.15 -6.35
C TYR A 157 -11.29 3.10 -5.18
N VAL A 158 -10.31 3.96 -4.89
CA VAL A 158 -10.40 4.99 -3.84
C VAL A 158 -11.57 5.94 -4.10
N GLN A 159 -11.71 6.44 -5.32
CA GLN A 159 -12.83 7.32 -5.71
C GLN A 159 -14.18 6.63 -5.53
N ALA A 160 -14.27 5.34 -5.87
CA ALA A 160 -15.51 4.56 -5.75
C ALA A 160 -15.83 4.18 -4.30
N SER A 161 -14.81 3.95 -3.47
CA SER A 161 -14.97 3.58 -2.05
C SER A 161 -15.13 4.76 -1.11
N GLY A 162 -14.72 5.96 -1.53
CA GLY A 162 -14.69 7.16 -0.71
C GLY A 162 -13.64 7.10 0.40
N ALA A 163 -12.54 6.36 0.22
CA ALA A 163 -11.46 6.32 1.20
C ALA A 163 -10.70 7.65 1.23
N ASP A 164 -10.48 8.18 2.44
CA ASP A 164 -9.74 9.41 2.69
C ASP A 164 -8.24 9.14 2.88
N TYR A 165 -7.91 7.98 3.45
CA TYR A 165 -6.54 7.56 3.75
C TYR A 165 -6.24 6.22 3.13
N LEU A 166 -5.08 6.13 2.48
CA LEU A 166 -4.44 4.87 2.11
C LEU A 166 -3.29 4.59 3.06
N PHE A 167 -3.15 3.38 3.53
CA PHE A 167 -2.02 3.00 4.36
C PHE A 167 -1.63 1.53 4.13
N GLY A 168 -0.46 1.16 4.60
CA GLY A 168 0.02 -0.21 4.50
C GLY A 168 1.51 -0.33 4.80
N MET A 169 1.98 -1.54 4.91
CA MET A 169 3.36 -1.84 5.23
C MET A 169 4.21 -1.91 3.97
N SER A 170 5.42 -1.37 4.06
CA SER A 170 6.44 -1.39 3.01
C SER A 170 7.68 -2.09 3.53
N SER A 171 7.94 -3.30 3.05
CA SER A 171 9.02 -4.15 3.54
C SER A 171 10.40 -3.67 3.07
N PHE A 172 11.33 -3.59 4.01
CA PHE A 172 12.74 -3.38 3.83
C PHE A 172 13.48 -4.69 4.08
N LYS A 173 14.22 -5.19 3.10
CA LYS A 173 14.84 -6.52 3.14
C LYS A 173 16.09 -6.54 4.03
N SER A 174 15.91 -6.38 5.31
CA SER A 174 16.96 -6.58 6.31
C SER A 174 16.32 -6.94 7.65
N THR A 175 17.02 -7.72 8.44
CA THR A 175 16.75 -7.97 9.87
C THR A 175 17.88 -7.41 10.74
N ASP A 176 18.88 -6.76 10.15
CA ASP A 176 19.93 -6.05 10.90
C ASP A 176 19.40 -4.73 11.47
N PRO A 177 19.32 -4.57 12.80
CA PRO A 177 18.84 -3.36 13.43
C PRO A 177 19.60 -2.09 13.01
N ALA A 178 20.90 -2.19 12.75
CA ALA A 178 21.70 -1.04 12.32
C ALA A 178 21.36 -0.62 10.87
N GLU A 179 21.13 -1.57 9.95
CA GLU A 179 20.67 -1.25 8.61
C GLU A 179 19.27 -0.63 8.61
N ILE A 180 18.38 -1.16 9.43
CA ILE A 180 17.01 -0.64 9.58
C ILE A 180 17.06 0.78 10.15
N ALA A 181 17.88 1.01 11.17
CA ALA A 181 18.07 2.33 11.76
C ALA A 181 18.67 3.34 10.77
N ARG A 182 19.62 2.93 9.94
CA ARG A 182 20.16 3.78 8.85
C ARG A 182 19.07 4.21 7.86
N ALA A 183 18.20 3.27 7.46
CA ALA A 183 17.06 3.61 6.59
C ALA A 183 16.10 4.58 7.28
N TYR A 184 15.82 4.38 8.57
CA TYR A 184 14.96 5.25 9.36
C TYR A 184 15.55 6.66 9.51
N VAL A 185 16.86 6.78 9.79
CA VAL A 185 17.59 8.07 9.87
C VAL A 185 17.51 8.80 8.53
N GLN A 186 17.69 8.08 7.41
CA GLN A 186 17.57 8.68 6.08
C GLN A 186 16.15 9.19 5.83
N LEU A 187 15.11 8.41 6.15
CA LEU A 187 13.71 8.85 6.01
C LEU A 187 13.40 10.09 6.86
N ARG A 188 13.97 10.18 8.07
CA ARG A 188 13.85 11.35 8.94
C ARG A 188 14.53 12.58 8.33
N ALA A 189 15.76 12.42 7.80
CA ALA A 189 16.49 13.49 7.12
C ALA A 189 15.73 14.00 5.88
N ASP A 190 15.08 13.11 5.14
CA ASP A 190 14.24 13.44 3.98
C ASP A 190 12.87 14.01 4.37
N LYS A 191 12.59 14.20 5.67
CA LYS A 191 11.30 14.64 6.21
C LYS A 191 10.14 13.73 5.75
N ALA A 192 10.43 12.46 5.56
CA ALA A 192 9.48 11.46 5.10
C ALA A 192 8.69 10.79 6.24
N ILE A 193 9.02 11.08 7.50
CA ILE A 193 8.33 10.57 8.68
C ILE A 193 7.32 11.61 9.17
N ASP A 194 6.11 11.15 9.52
CA ASP A 194 5.13 11.93 10.26
C ASP A 194 5.17 11.52 11.73
N GLU A 195 5.79 12.35 12.55
CA GLU A 195 5.95 12.09 14.00
C GLU A 195 4.65 12.34 14.79
N THR A 196 3.61 12.88 14.16
CA THR A 196 2.31 13.13 14.83
C THR A 196 1.44 11.88 14.94
N LEU A 197 1.79 10.82 14.21
CA LEU A 197 1.06 9.54 14.19
C LEU A 197 1.98 8.39 14.64
N PRO A 198 2.24 8.24 15.94
CA PRO A 198 3.16 7.24 16.49
C PRO A 198 2.52 5.84 16.54
N CYS A 199 2.31 5.20 15.38
CA CYS A 199 1.92 3.80 15.30
C CYS A 199 3.15 2.92 15.57
N LEU A 200 3.26 2.37 16.77
CA LEU A 200 4.45 1.65 17.22
C LEU A 200 4.30 0.14 17.02
N PRO A 201 5.40 -0.59 16.73
CA PRO A 201 5.40 -2.04 16.70
C PRO A 201 4.97 -2.65 18.03
N ILE A 202 4.30 -3.81 17.99
CA ILE A 202 3.83 -4.53 19.16
C ILE A 202 4.53 -5.89 19.34
N GLY A 203 4.58 -6.38 20.57
CA GLY A 203 5.09 -7.71 20.88
C GLY A 203 6.49 -7.98 20.33
N ASN A 204 6.63 -9.10 19.62
CA ASN A 204 7.90 -9.56 19.05
C ASN A 204 8.32 -8.81 17.77
N TYR A 205 7.47 -7.90 17.27
CA TYR A 205 7.81 -7.05 16.13
C TYR A 205 8.64 -5.82 16.52
N LYS A 206 8.81 -5.55 17.82
CA LYS A 206 9.67 -4.47 18.31
C LYS A 206 11.14 -4.80 18.06
N ILE A 207 11.89 -3.82 17.56
CA ILE A 207 13.34 -3.92 17.48
C ILE A 207 13.90 -3.52 18.85
N PRO A 208 14.62 -4.41 19.56
CA PRO A 208 15.20 -4.06 20.84
C PRO A 208 16.14 -2.84 20.73
N GLU A 209 16.11 -1.95 21.73
CA GLU A 209 17.01 -0.79 21.82
C GLU A 209 17.02 0.10 20.57
N PHE A 210 15.92 0.13 19.79
CA PHE A 210 15.88 0.82 18.50
C PHE A 210 16.24 2.30 18.61
N HIS A 211 15.78 2.99 19.64
CA HIS A 211 16.10 4.41 19.86
C HIS A 211 17.61 4.66 20.05
N GLU A 212 18.28 3.77 20.77
CA GLU A 212 19.73 3.88 20.99
C GLU A 212 20.50 3.67 19.70
N ILE A 213 20.09 2.65 18.92
CA ILE A 213 20.69 2.35 17.61
C ILE A 213 20.45 3.52 16.65
N VAL A 214 19.24 4.10 16.61
CA VAL A 214 18.94 5.30 15.82
C VAL A 214 19.80 6.48 16.26
N GLY A 215 20.05 6.65 17.56
CA GLY A 215 20.97 7.68 18.09
C GLY A 215 22.40 7.51 17.55
N ILE A 216 22.93 6.29 17.58
CA ILE A 216 24.24 5.95 17.05
C ILE A 216 24.33 6.23 15.54
N GLU A 217 23.37 5.76 14.76
CA GLU A 217 23.36 5.94 13.31
C GLU A 217 23.12 7.42 12.93
N SER A 218 22.35 8.17 13.70
CA SER A 218 22.17 9.62 13.50
C SER A 218 23.46 10.41 13.69
N ALA A 219 24.29 10.03 14.66
CA ALA A 219 25.59 10.65 14.89
C ALA A 219 26.58 10.38 13.75
N ARG A 220 26.40 9.31 12.97
CA ARG A 220 27.17 8.99 11.76
C ARG A 220 26.74 9.80 10.55
N GLY A 221 25.59 10.47 10.63
CA GLY A 221 24.98 11.25 9.55
C GLY A 221 24.04 10.43 8.65
N ALA A 222 23.21 11.15 7.90
CA ALA A 222 22.27 10.55 6.96
C ALA A 222 23.00 9.76 5.87
N GLN A 223 22.45 8.61 5.52
CA GLN A 223 22.99 7.70 4.50
C GLN A 223 22.52 8.12 3.10
N SER A 224 23.00 7.40 2.08
CA SER A 224 22.51 7.60 0.72
C SER A 224 21.01 7.26 0.61
N PRO A 225 20.21 8.09 -0.11
CA PRO A 225 18.80 7.77 -0.41
C PRO A 225 18.60 6.43 -1.10
N GLU A 226 19.65 5.82 -1.64
CA GLU A 226 19.60 4.50 -2.31
C GLU A 226 19.23 3.36 -1.37
N ILE A 227 19.47 3.51 -0.05
CA ILE A 227 19.09 2.51 0.94
C ILE A 227 17.58 2.27 1.00
N ILE A 228 16.75 3.26 0.63
CA ILE A 228 15.30 3.15 0.70
C ILE A 228 14.77 2.29 -0.46
N PRO A 229 13.92 1.28 -0.20
CA PRO A 229 13.35 0.42 -1.24
C PRO A 229 12.59 1.20 -2.31
N ALA A 230 12.64 0.71 -3.55
CA ALA A 230 12.03 1.39 -4.70
C ALA A 230 10.50 1.57 -4.53
N LEU A 231 9.82 0.59 -3.92
CA LEU A 231 8.38 0.66 -3.65
C LEU A 231 8.07 1.76 -2.65
N LEU A 232 8.79 1.83 -1.52
CA LEU A 232 8.65 2.89 -0.53
C LEU A 232 8.95 4.26 -1.13
N LYS A 233 10.03 4.40 -1.92
CA LYS A 233 10.29 5.64 -2.68
C LYS A 233 9.13 6.04 -3.57
N SER A 234 8.45 5.09 -4.19
CA SER A 234 7.28 5.36 -5.03
C SER A 234 6.11 5.94 -4.21
N TYR A 235 5.86 5.40 -3.01
CA TYR A 235 4.85 5.91 -2.11
C TYR A 235 5.16 7.30 -1.59
N LEU A 236 6.40 7.53 -1.16
CA LEU A 236 6.87 8.86 -0.71
C LEU A 236 6.74 9.92 -1.81
N ARG A 237 7.06 9.58 -3.07
CA ARG A 237 6.85 10.46 -4.23
C ARG A 237 5.37 10.75 -4.51
N ALA A 238 4.46 9.86 -4.11
CA ALA A 238 3.03 10.09 -4.18
C ALA A 238 2.52 11.04 -3.09
N GLY A 239 3.34 11.33 -2.09
CA GLY A 239 3.00 12.17 -0.93
C GLY A 239 2.75 11.39 0.35
N ALA A 240 3.00 10.07 0.34
CA ALA A 240 2.91 9.26 1.56
C ALA A 240 3.99 9.65 2.57
N LYS A 241 3.73 9.34 3.83
CA LYS A 241 4.65 9.46 4.95
C LYS A 241 4.78 8.11 5.64
N VAL A 242 5.95 7.87 6.24
CA VAL A 242 6.12 6.79 7.21
C VAL A 242 5.59 7.27 8.56
N ILE A 243 4.92 6.40 9.31
CA ILE A 243 4.38 6.69 10.63
C ILE A 243 4.90 5.67 11.64
N GLY A 244 5.34 6.17 12.79
CA GLY A 244 5.92 5.35 13.83
C GLY A 244 7.30 4.77 13.50
N GLU A 245 7.65 3.71 14.19
CA GLU A 245 8.90 2.96 14.05
C GLU A 245 8.69 1.73 13.16
N PRO A 246 9.74 1.19 12.52
CA PRO A 246 9.63 -0.03 11.75
C PRO A 246 9.39 -1.26 12.64
N ALA A 247 8.61 -2.20 12.15
CA ALA A 247 8.38 -3.51 12.76
C ALA A 247 9.36 -4.54 12.18
N LEU A 248 9.92 -5.42 13.02
CA LEU A 248 10.78 -6.51 12.60
C LEU A 248 9.94 -7.77 12.33
N ASP A 249 9.85 -8.19 11.08
CA ASP A 249 9.22 -9.44 10.68
C ASP A 249 10.26 -10.54 10.43
N GLU A 250 10.51 -11.32 11.46
CA GLU A 250 11.44 -12.46 11.40
C GLU A 250 10.97 -13.58 10.46
N ASP A 251 9.68 -13.74 10.24
CA ASP A 251 9.12 -14.75 9.35
C ASP A 251 9.36 -14.40 7.87
N PHE A 252 9.23 -13.13 7.51
CA PHE A 252 9.51 -12.62 6.16
C PHE A 252 10.94 -12.13 5.98
N LYS A 253 11.75 -12.14 7.06
CA LYS A 253 13.15 -11.66 7.05
C LYS A 253 13.25 -10.23 6.52
N CYS A 254 12.44 -9.35 7.06
CA CYS A 254 12.39 -7.93 6.69
C CYS A 254 12.01 -7.06 7.89
N ALA A 255 12.14 -5.75 7.70
CA ALA A 255 11.50 -4.77 8.56
C ALA A 255 10.38 -4.06 7.77
N ASP A 256 9.23 -3.88 8.39
CA ASP A 256 8.08 -3.24 7.78
C ASP A 256 7.94 -1.79 8.23
N PHE A 257 7.97 -0.87 7.27
CA PHE A 257 7.70 0.55 7.48
C PHE A 257 6.22 0.81 7.21
N LEU A 258 5.48 1.21 8.23
CA LEU A 258 4.08 1.58 8.07
C LEU A 258 3.99 2.95 7.38
N THR A 259 3.26 3.02 6.27
CA THR A 259 3.10 4.23 5.47
C THR A 259 1.64 4.66 5.42
N ILE A 260 1.40 5.97 5.39
CA ILE A 260 0.08 6.58 5.19
C ILE A 260 0.12 7.61 4.07
N LEU A 261 -0.93 7.67 3.27
CA LEU A 261 -1.17 8.70 2.27
C LEU A 261 -2.58 9.30 2.50
N ASP A 262 -2.61 10.57 2.91
CA ASP A 262 -3.84 11.35 2.88
C ASP A 262 -4.17 11.68 1.42
N MET A 263 -5.34 11.28 0.95
CA MET A 263 -5.75 11.49 -0.45
C MET A 263 -5.92 12.96 -0.82
N LYS A 264 -6.07 13.86 0.16
CA LYS A 264 -6.06 15.32 -0.06
C LYS A 264 -4.66 15.82 -0.42
N ASN A 265 -3.63 15.11 0.01
CA ASN A 265 -2.22 15.44 -0.20
C ASN A 265 -1.59 14.65 -1.36
N LEU A 266 -2.38 13.94 -2.15
CA LEU A 266 -1.89 13.23 -3.31
C LEU A 266 -1.11 14.20 -4.23
N GLY A 267 0.15 13.91 -4.46
CA GLY A 267 1.06 14.81 -5.18
C GLY A 267 0.55 15.15 -6.59
N LYS A 268 0.60 16.44 -6.97
CA LYS A 268 0.12 16.95 -8.27
C LYS A 268 0.65 16.17 -9.48
N ALA A 269 1.85 15.59 -9.37
CA ALA A 269 2.43 14.75 -10.42
C ALA A 269 1.67 13.43 -10.57
N TYR A 270 1.23 12.85 -9.45
CA TYR A 270 0.40 11.64 -9.43
C TYR A 270 -1.03 11.93 -9.84
N GLU A 271 -1.61 13.05 -9.40
CA GLU A 271 -2.92 13.49 -9.90
C GLU A 271 -2.94 13.64 -11.42
N ARG A 272 -1.94 14.26 -12.02
CA ARG A 272 -1.83 14.41 -13.48
C ARG A 272 -1.62 13.09 -14.20
N LYS A 273 -0.78 12.21 -13.64
CA LYS A 273 -0.46 10.90 -14.24
C LYS A 273 -1.65 9.94 -14.23
N PHE A 274 -2.52 10.04 -13.21
CA PHE A 274 -3.65 9.12 -12.99
C PHE A 274 -5.01 9.80 -13.17
N LYS A 275 -5.06 11.11 -13.46
CA LYS A 275 -6.29 11.73 -13.96
C LYS A 275 -6.77 10.95 -15.17
N LEU A 276 -7.94 10.39 -15.01
CA LEU A 276 -8.68 9.76 -16.07
C LEU A 276 -8.99 10.84 -17.12
N CYS A 277 -8.41 10.70 -18.31
CA CYS A 277 -8.92 11.36 -19.49
C CYS A 277 -10.24 10.70 -19.87
#